data_a27f1f2b82530267a2ec5c865708469b
#
_entry.id   a27f1f2b82530267a2ec5c865708469b
#
_cell.length_a   1.000
_cell.length_b   1.000
_cell.length_c   1.000
_cell.angle_alpha   90.00
_cell.angle_beta   90.00
_cell.angle_gamma   90.00
#
_symmetry.space_group_name_H-M   'P 1'
#
loop_
_entity.id
_entity.type
_entity.pdbx_description
1 polymer ?
#
loop_
_entity_poly.entity_id
_entity_poly.type
_entity_poly.pdbx_seq_one_letter_code
_entity_poly.pdbx_strand_id
1 'polypeptide(L)'
;VFLKILRADASRLFWVAGRFAFFHAWGKLGGDPIFRELLRRGLLSRGGRLLDLGCGQGCLFAWLLAAQRLSERGQWPAGWAPAPRFQSLRGVELMSRDVERAVAAFGGHHPLVQVEQGDMTQVDVGQVDTVTILDALHYVDPASQERLLRRIRAALPPGGLFLTRVGDAEAGWPFLVSNWVDRAVTLARSRRSPRLYCRSLAEWQTMLTALGFEVEPEPMSEGKPFANVMLVCRVPV
;
A
#
# COMPACT_ATOMS: atom_id res chain seq x y z
N VAL A 1 -11.36 0.00 -20.87
CA VAL A 1 -10.78 1.30 -21.32
C VAL A 1 -10.28 2.09 -20.11
N PHE A 2 -11.12 2.38 -19.12
CA PHE A 2 -10.78 3.21 -17.95
C PHE A 2 -9.46 2.82 -17.26
N LEU A 3 -9.27 1.56 -16.88
CA LEU A 3 -8.03 1.09 -16.21
C LEU A 3 -6.76 1.31 -17.05
N LYS A 4 -6.86 1.24 -18.38
CA LYS A 4 -5.72 1.52 -19.26
C LYS A 4 -5.34 3.00 -19.22
N ILE A 5 -6.33 3.90 -19.24
CA ILE A 5 -6.13 5.35 -19.12
C ILE A 5 -5.56 5.69 -17.76
N LEU A 6 -6.16 5.18 -16.69
CA LEU A 6 -5.73 5.39 -15.31
C LEU A 6 -4.27 4.95 -15.09
N ARG A 7 -3.92 3.75 -15.57
CA ARG A 7 -2.55 3.23 -15.51
C ARG A 7 -1.56 4.12 -16.26
N ALA A 8 -1.93 4.57 -17.47
CA ALA A 8 -1.08 5.44 -18.27
C ALA A 8 -0.87 6.80 -17.59
N ASP A 9 -1.93 7.41 -17.05
CA ASP A 9 -1.87 8.70 -16.37
C ASP A 9 -1.03 8.62 -15.07
N ALA A 10 -1.24 7.58 -14.26
CA ALA A 10 -0.48 7.37 -13.03
C ALA A 10 1.01 7.08 -13.31
N SER A 11 1.31 6.17 -14.26
CA SER A 11 2.68 5.77 -14.53
C SER A 11 3.52 6.87 -15.17
N ARG A 12 2.88 7.78 -15.93
CA ARG A 12 3.57 8.88 -16.63
C ARG A 12 4.34 9.80 -15.67
N LEU A 13 3.89 9.95 -14.42
CA LEU A 13 4.57 10.75 -13.39
C LEU A 13 6.01 10.27 -13.14
N PHE A 14 6.27 8.98 -13.32
CA PHE A 14 7.58 8.39 -13.05
C PHE A 14 8.58 8.51 -14.21
N TRP A 15 8.17 9.08 -15.35
CA TRP A 15 9.06 9.23 -16.50
C TRP A 15 10.27 10.13 -16.18
N VAL A 16 10.05 11.18 -15.38
CA VAL A 16 11.11 12.10 -14.93
C VAL A 16 12.09 11.43 -13.96
N ALA A 17 11.66 10.38 -13.25
CA ALA A 17 12.50 9.58 -12.36
C ALA A 17 13.27 8.46 -13.11
N GLY A 18 13.15 8.41 -14.43
CA GLY A 18 13.86 7.49 -15.32
C GLY A 18 13.07 6.26 -15.74
N ARG A 19 13.61 5.59 -16.79
CA ARG A 19 12.96 4.44 -17.44
C ARG A 19 12.59 3.31 -16.48
N PHE A 20 13.49 2.99 -15.53
CA PHE A 20 13.20 1.94 -14.54
C PHE A 20 11.97 2.31 -13.70
N ALA A 21 11.90 3.53 -13.16
CA ALA A 21 10.79 3.98 -12.34
C ALA A 21 9.46 3.93 -13.11
N PHE A 22 9.47 4.38 -14.36
CA PHE A 22 8.30 4.28 -15.24
C PHE A 22 7.83 2.83 -15.46
N PHE A 23 8.72 1.94 -15.91
CA PHE A 23 8.34 0.56 -16.23
C PHE A 23 7.98 -0.24 -14.97
N HIS A 24 8.60 0.06 -13.82
CA HIS A 24 8.20 -0.51 -12.54
C HIS A 24 6.77 -0.08 -12.17
N ALA A 25 6.45 1.23 -12.22
CA ALA A 25 5.09 1.72 -11.97
C ALA A 25 4.08 1.13 -12.97
N TRP A 26 4.44 1.13 -14.26
CA TRP A 26 3.61 0.55 -15.31
C TRP A 26 3.31 -0.93 -15.04
N GLY A 27 4.31 -1.73 -14.70
CA GLY A 27 4.16 -3.16 -14.38
C GLY A 27 3.29 -3.37 -13.13
N LYS A 28 3.63 -2.68 -12.04
CA LYS A 28 2.95 -2.82 -10.74
C LYS A 28 1.48 -2.39 -10.82
N LEU A 29 1.20 -1.20 -11.34
CA LEU A 29 -0.17 -0.66 -11.43
C LEU A 29 -1.08 -1.44 -12.38
N GLY A 30 -0.53 -2.08 -13.40
CA GLY A 30 -1.32 -2.89 -14.32
C GLY A 30 -1.37 -4.36 -13.99
N GLY A 31 -0.37 -4.85 -13.27
CA GLY A 31 -0.22 -6.27 -12.96
C GLY A 31 -0.73 -6.70 -11.59
N ASP A 32 -0.87 -5.78 -10.65
CA ASP A 32 -1.28 -6.06 -9.28
C ASP A 32 -2.77 -5.72 -9.09
N PRO A 33 -3.63 -6.70 -8.78
CA PRO A 33 -5.07 -6.50 -8.66
C PRO A 33 -5.46 -5.54 -7.53
N ILE A 34 -4.60 -5.35 -6.52
CA ILE A 34 -4.87 -4.49 -5.37
C ILE A 34 -5.25 -3.07 -5.79
N PHE A 35 -4.55 -2.49 -6.77
CA PHE A 35 -4.79 -1.11 -7.21
C PHE A 35 -6.20 -0.93 -7.77
N ARG A 36 -6.66 -1.89 -8.57
CA ARG A 36 -8.02 -1.90 -9.09
C ARG A 36 -9.05 -2.04 -7.97
N GLU A 37 -8.85 -3.00 -7.07
CA GLU A 37 -9.82 -3.34 -6.03
C GLU A 37 -9.94 -2.24 -4.97
N LEU A 38 -8.85 -1.56 -4.60
CA LEU A 38 -8.90 -0.40 -3.71
C LEU A 38 -9.88 0.67 -4.19
N LEU A 39 -9.93 0.93 -5.51
CA LEU A 39 -10.84 1.91 -6.09
C LEU A 39 -12.24 1.34 -6.34
N ARG A 40 -12.33 0.15 -6.95
CA ARG A 40 -13.62 -0.45 -7.32
C ARG A 40 -14.51 -0.68 -6.11
N ARG A 41 -13.94 -1.19 -5.01
CA ARG A 41 -14.66 -1.46 -3.76
C ARG A 41 -14.78 -0.22 -2.85
N GLY A 42 -14.11 0.87 -3.19
CA GLY A 42 -14.14 2.10 -2.38
C GLY A 42 -13.45 1.96 -1.03
N LEU A 43 -12.47 1.07 -0.90
CA LEU A 43 -11.77 0.88 0.37
C LEU A 43 -11.09 2.17 0.85
N LEU A 44 -10.78 3.09 -0.06
CA LEU A 44 -10.19 4.40 0.20
C LEU A 44 -11.13 5.57 -0.10
N SER A 45 -12.43 5.32 -0.33
CA SER A 45 -13.39 6.36 -0.75
C SER A 45 -13.63 7.45 0.30
N ARG A 46 -13.36 7.17 1.58
CA ARG A 46 -13.47 8.14 2.66
C ARG A 46 -12.49 9.32 2.50
N GLY A 47 -11.34 9.09 1.85
CA GLY A 47 -10.32 10.11 1.68
C GLY A 47 -9.66 10.53 3.00
N GLY A 48 -9.42 11.86 3.18
CA GLY A 48 -8.79 12.39 4.38
C GLY A 48 -7.26 12.37 4.32
N ARG A 49 -6.60 12.08 5.45
CA ARG A 49 -5.13 12.02 5.58
C ARG A 49 -4.68 10.57 5.51
N LEU A 50 -3.87 10.24 4.51
CA LEU A 50 -3.35 8.89 4.30
C LEU A 50 -1.85 8.83 4.61
N LEU A 51 -1.45 7.83 5.38
CA LEU A 51 -0.05 7.45 5.59
C LEU A 51 0.20 6.08 4.97
N ASP A 52 1.18 6.00 4.04
CA ASP A 52 1.62 4.75 3.41
C ASP A 52 3.02 4.37 3.92
N LEU A 53 3.10 3.30 4.70
CA LEU A 53 4.34 2.81 5.31
C LEU A 53 4.95 1.71 4.43
N GLY A 54 6.16 1.96 3.94
CA GLY A 54 6.79 1.15 2.88
C GLY A 54 6.24 1.54 1.51
N CYS A 55 6.06 2.83 1.25
CA CYS A 55 5.39 3.35 0.06
C CYS A 55 6.16 3.11 -1.26
N GLY A 56 7.40 2.63 -1.19
CA GLY A 56 8.26 2.49 -2.36
C GLY A 56 8.44 3.83 -3.08
N GLN A 57 8.37 3.81 -4.40
CA GLN A 57 8.43 5.05 -5.19
C GLN A 57 7.09 5.81 -5.25
N GLY A 58 6.09 5.48 -4.41
CA GLY A 58 4.81 6.20 -4.33
C GLY A 58 3.77 5.79 -5.38
N CYS A 59 3.80 4.54 -5.86
CA CYS A 59 2.86 4.05 -6.87
C CYS A 59 1.39 4.20 -6.43
N LEU A 60 1.08 3.99 -5.13
CA LEU A 60 -0.27 4.17 -4.61
C LEU A 60 -0.72 5.63 -4.76
N PHE A 61 0.13 6.58 -4.41
CA PHE A 61 -0.22 8.01 -4.53
C PHE A 61 -0.47 8.43 -5.98
N ALA A 62 0.40 8.00 -6.90
CA ALA A 62 0.20 8.26 -8.33
C ALA A 62 -1.14 7.72 -8.84
N TRP A 63 -1.53 6.52 -8.38
CA TRP A 63 -2.80 5.89 -8.71
C TRP A 63 -3.99 6.67 -8.19
N LEU A 64 -3.95 7.09 -6.92
CA LEU A 64 -5.02 7.85 -6.27
C LEU A 64 -5.19 9.25 -6.90
N LEU A 65 -4.10 9.94 -7.18
CA LEU A 65 -4.13 11.24 -7.85
C LEU A 65 -4.67 11.14 -9.30
N ALA A 66 -4.29 10.10 -10.04
CA ALA A 66 -4.82 9.86 -11.37
C ALA A 66 -6.32 9.51 -11.32
N ALA A 67 -6.75 8.73 -10.34
CA ALA A 67 -8.16 8.41 -10.11
C ALA A 67 -8.99 9.67 -9.83
N GLN A 68 -8.49 10.55 -8.97
CA GLN A 68 -9.15 11.82 -8.67
C GLN A 68 -9.26 12.70 -9.93
N ARG A 69 -8.16 12.88 -10.70
CA ARG A 69 -8.18 13.67 -11.95
C ARG A 69 -9.18 13.13 -12.97
N LEU A 70 -9.25 11.80 -13.15
CA LEU A 70 -10.21 11.20 -14.09
C LEU A 70 -11.65 11.35 -13.62
N SER A 71 -11.90 11.27 -12.32
CA SER A 71 -13.21 11.54 -11.74
C SER A 71 -13.66 12.99 -11.97
N GLU A 72 -12.76 13.97 -11.76
CA GLU A 72 -13.03 15.39 -11.99
C GLU A 72 -13.33 15.70 -13.46
N ARG A 73 -12.81 14.89 -14.39
CA ARG A 73 -13.11 14.96 -15.83
C ARG A 73 -14.39 14.20 -16.23
N GLY A 74 -15.16 13.67 -15.27
CA GLY A 74 -16.36 12.90 -15.54
C GLY A 74 -16.10 11.50 -16.15
N GLN A 75 -14.89 10.99 -16.04
CA GLN A 75 -14.48 9.70 -16.61
C GLN A 75 -14.51 8.55 -15.59
N TRP A 76 -15.22 8.73 -14.47
CA TRP A 76 -15.33 7.69 -13.45
C TRP A 76 -16.32 6.58 -13.87
N PRO A 77 -15.99 5.28 -13.68
CA PRO A 77 -16.87 4.21 -14.08
C PRO A 77 -18.18 4.19 -13.29
N ALA A 78 -19.30 4.03 -13.98
CA ALA A 78 -20.57 3.77 -13.33
C ALA A 78 -20.52 2.47 -12.50
N GLY A 79 -21.13 2.48 -11.32
CA GLY A 79 -21.16 1.32 -10.41
C GLY A 79 -19.91 1.12 -9.56
N TRP A 80 -18.88 1.93 -9.72
CA TRP A 80 -17.78 1.97 -8.77
C TRP A 80 -18.11 2.87 -7.58
N ALA A 81 -17.50 2.58 -6.42
CA ALA A 81 -17.57 3.48 -5.30
C ALA A 81 -17.04 4.89 -5.67
N PRO A 82 -17.43 5.95 -4.95
CA PRO A 82 -16.92 7.30 -5.23
C PRO A 82 -15.39 7.36 -5.25
N ALA A 83 -14.84 8.15 -6.16
CA ALA A 83 -13.40 8.37 -6.24
C ALA A 83 -12.88 8.98 -4.94
N PRO A 84 -11.75 8.49 -4.40
CA PRO A 84 -11.19 9.02 -3.16
C PRO A 84 -10.69 10.45 -3.35
N ARG A 85 -10.84 11.28 -2.31
CA ARG A 85 -10.31 12.65 -2.25
C ARG A 85 -9.51 12.81 -0.97
N PHE A 86 -8.20 13.01 -1.12
CA PHE A 86 -7.30 13.14 0.03
C PHE A 86 -6.96 14.60 0.32
N GLN A 87 -6.78 14.88 1.61
CA GLN A 87 -6.25 16.14 2.12
C GLN A 87 -4.72 16.11 2.13
N SER A 88 -4.14 14.93 2.43
CA SER A 88 -2.71 14.69 2.37
C SER A 88 -2.40 13.20 2.12
N LEU A 89 -1.30 12.97 1.42
CA LEU A 89 -0.71 11.66 1.13
C LEU A 89 0.73 11.69 1.63
N ARG A 90 1.00 11.05 2.77
CA ARG A 90 2.32 10.95 3.37
C ARG A 90 2.86 9.54 3.17
N GLY A 91 4.09 9.41 2.66
CA GLY A 91 4.77 8.15 2.46
C GLY A 91 6.06 8.07 3.24
N VAL A 92 6.33 6.91 3.83
CA VAL A 92 7.60 6.60 4.49
C VAL A 92 8.22 5.40 3.81
N GLU A 93 9.47 5.52 3.38
CA GLU A 93 10.19 4.46 2.68
C GLU A 93 11.64 4.37 3.20
N LEU A 94 12.11 3.15 3.45
CA LEU A 94 13.45 2.91 3.96
C LEU A 94 14.54 3.12 2.88
N MET A 95 14.23 2.76 1.63
CA MET A 95 15.19 2.75 0.53
C MET A 95 15.32 4.14 -0.11
N SER A 96 16.45 4.81 0.10
CA SER A 96 16.73 6.16 -0.43
C SER A 96 16.45 6.30 -1.93
N ARG A 97 16.81 5.28 -2.73
CA ARG A 97 16.56 5.28 -4.18
C ARG A 97 15.06 5.34 -4.55
N ASP A 98 14.21 4.72 -3.78
CA ASP A 98 12.76 4.75 -4.03
C ASP A 98 12.16 6.08 -3.56
N VAL A 99 12.69 6.66 -2.46
CA VAL A 99 12.37 8.03 -2.03
C VAL A 99 12.77 9.05 -3.10
N GLU A 100 14.00 8.97 -3.63
CA GLU A 100 14.48 9.86 -4.70
C GLU A 100 13.57 9.81 -5.94
N ARG A 101 13.13 8.60 -6.34
CA ARG A 101 12.19 8.41 -7.45
C ARG A 101 10.82 9.01 -7.16
N ALA A 102 10.31 8.83 -5.93
CA ALA A 102 9.06 9.42 -5.51
C ALA A 102 9.13 10.95 -5.52
N VAL A 103 10.18 11.53 -4.93
CA VAL A 103 10.39 12.98 -4.90
C VAL A 103 10.51 13.54 -6.33
N ALA A 104 11.22 12.86 -7.23
CA ALA A 104 11.30 13.27 -8.63
C ALA A 104 9.93 13.21 -9.33
N ALA A 105 9.16 12.12 -9.12
CA ALA A 105 7.86 11.91 -9.75
C ALA A 105 6.81 12.94 -9.31
N PHE A 106 6.82 13.34 -8.04
CA PHE A 106 5.86 14.32 -7.49
C PHE A 106 6.38 15.76 -7.46
N GLY A 107 7.61 16.01 -7.91
CA GLY A 107 8.15 17.36 -8.06
C GLY A 107 8.58 18.02 -6.75
N GLY A 108 8.96 17.27 -5.72
CA GLY A 108 9.57 17.77 -4.47
C GLY A 108 8.66 18.61 -3.56
N HIS A 109 7.71 19.34 -4.12
CA HIS A 109 6.79 20.23 -3.39
C HIS A 109 5.33 20.05 -3.85
N HIS A 110 4.91 18.80 -4.07
CA HIS A 110 3.51 18.54 -4.42
C HIS A 110 2.59 18.93 -3.26
N PRO A 111 1.49 19.67 -3.48
CA PRO A 111 0.67 20.22 -2.39
C PRO A 111 0.02 19.14 -1.52
N LEU A 112 -0.18 17.93 -2.05
CA LEU A 112 -0.84 16.84 -1.35
C LEU A 112 0.10 15.69 -1.00
N VAL A 113 1.29 15.57 -1.61
CA VAL A 113 2.17 14.40 -1.46
C VAL A 113 3.46 14.79 -0.78
N GLN A 114 3.77 14.08 0.31
CA GLN A 114 5.06 14.15 0.99
C GLN A 114 5.63 12.73 1.11
N VAL A 115 6.86 12.53 0.66
CA VAL A 115 7.58 11.27 0.82
C VAL A 115 8.88 11.54 1.55
N GLU A 116 9.14 10.78 2.61
CA GLU A 116 10.33 10.89 3.43
C GLU A 116 11.04 9.54 3.57
N GLN A 117 12.36 9.61 3.73
CA GLN A 117 13.13 8.42 4.06
C GLN A 117 13.02 8.15 5.55
N GLY A 118 12.64 6.90 5.90
CA GLY A 118 12.51 6.52 7.31
C GLY A 118 12.23 5.05 7.49
N ASP A 119 12.46 4.59 8.71
CA ASP A 119 12.03 3.26 9.16
C ASP A 119 10.60 3.34 9.70
N MET A 120 9.68 2.60 9.08
CA MET A 120 8.27 2.56 9.50
C MET A 120 8.09 2.18 10.97
N THR A 121 9.04 1.43 11.56
CA THR A 121 8.98 1.03 12.97
C THR A 121 9.32 2.16 13.93
N GLN A 122 9.95 3.25 13.46
CA GLN A 122 10.40 4.38 14.26
C GLN A 122 9.65 5.69 13.97
N VAL A 123 9.09 5.82 12.76
CA VAL A 123 8.43 7.06 12.32
C VAL A 123 7.22 7.41 13.21
N ASP A 124 7.00 8.69 13.43
CA ASP A 124 5.76 9.16 14.04
C ASP A 124 4.59 8.99 13.06
N VAL A 125 3.56 8.27 13.49
CA VAL A 125 2.33 8.06 12.67
C VAL A 125 1.59 9.38 12.50
N GLY A 126 1.57 10.23 13.52
CA GLY A 126 0.89 11.51 13.50
C GLY A 126 -0.64 11.37 13.45
N GLN A 127 -1.31 12.45 13.04
CA GLN A 127 -2.76 12.44 12.86
C GLN A 127 -3.12 11.96 11.44
N VAL A 128 -3.77 10.82 11.35
CA VAL A 128 -4.13 10.15 10.10
C VAL A 128 -5.55 9.59 10.16
N ASP A 129 -6.20 9.50 9.02
CA ASP A 129 -7.52 8.89 8.88
C ASP A 129 -7.42 7.48 8.27
N THR A 130 -6.35 7.24 7.51
CA THR A 130 -6.04 5.95 6.90
C THR A 130 -4.54 5.67 6.97
N VAL A 131 -4.17 4.44 7.31
CA VAL A 131 -2.81 3.92 7.21
C VAL A 131 -2.81 2.73 6.24
N THR A 132 -1.81 2.67 5.37
CA THR A 132 -1.58 1.52 4.49
C THR A 132 -0.19 0.93 4.72
N ILE A 133 -0.09 -0.42 4.72
CA ILE A 133 1.16 -1.16 4.64
C ILE A 133 0.96 -2.27 3.59
N LEU A 134 1.44 -2.02 2.38
CA LEU A 134 1.24 -2.96 1.28
C LEU A 134 2.54 -3.70 0.97
N ASP A 135 2.58 -5.02 1.25
CA ASP A 135 3.72 -5.90 1.00
C ASP A 135 5.02 -5.51 1.75
N ALA A 136 4.92 -4.88 2.90
CA ALA A 136 6.11 -4.43 3.64
C ALA A 136 6.20 -4.97 5.07
N LEU A 137 5.08 -5.38 5.68
CA LEU A 137 5.04 -5.76 7.09
C LEU A 137 5.86 -7.00 7.41
N HIS A 138 5.99 -7.93 6.48
CA HIS A 138 6.77 -9.16 6.65
C HIS A 138 8.31 -8.95 6.70
N TYR A 139 8.80 -7.74 6.41
CA TYR A 139 10.22 -7.40 6.63
C TYR A 139 10.54 -6.97 8.07
N VAL A 140 9.50 -6.73 8.88
CA VAL A 140 9.61 -6.28 10.27
C VAL A 140 9.56 -7.49 11.20
N ASP A 141 10.41 -7.54 12.23
CA ASP A 141 10.38 -8.62 13.23
C ASP A 141 9.08 -8.61 14.05
N PRO A 142 8.66 -9.77 14.63
CA PRO A 142 7.35 -9.91 15.26
C PRO A 142 7.09 -8.91 16.40
N ALA A 143 8.09 -8.59 17.21
CA ALA A 143 7.94 -7.64 18.30
C ALA A 143 7.79 -6.20 17.79
N SER A 144 8.52 -5.84 16.74
CA SER A 144 8.40 -4.54 16.09
C SER A 144 7.11 -4.41 15.30
N GLN A 145 6.61 -5.48 14.67
CA GLN A 145 5.28 -5.52 14.05
C GLN A 145 4.21 -5.13 15.08
N GLU A 146 4.20 -5.78 16.24
CA GLU A 146 3.19 -5.54 17.27
C GLU A 146 3.26 -4.11 17.82
N ARG A 147 4.47 -3.58 18.09
CA ARG A 147 4.65 -2.19 18.53
C ARG A 147 4.15 -1.20 17.48
N LEU A 148 4.48 -1.42 16.21
CA LEU A 148 4.01 -0.59 15.11
C LEU A 148 2.50 -0.58 15.00
N LEU A 149 1.87 -1.75 15.04
CA LEU A 149 0.42 -1.89 14.93
C LEU A 149 -0.33 -1.24 16.12
N ARG A 150 0.22 -1.31 17.35
CA ARG A 150 -0.31 -0.57 18.51
C ARG A 150 -0.27 0.95 18.30
N ARG A 151 0.83 1.47 17.72
CA ARG A 151 0.97 2.89 17.41
C ARG A 151 -0.01 3.34 16.32
N ILE A 152 -0.17 2.52 15.27
CA ILE A 152 -1.16 2.76 14.21
C ILE A 152 -2.56 2.80 14.82
N ARG A 153 -2.91 1.81 15.65
CA ARG A 153 -4.24 1.79 16.30
C ARG A 153 -4.50 3.02 17.17
N ALA A 154 -3.50 3.45 17.92
CA ALA A 154 -3.60 4.63 18.79
C ALA A 154 -3.74 5.96 18.00
N ALA A 155 -3.16 6.04 16.79
CA ALA A 155 -3.20 7.24 15.98
C ALA A 155 -4.49 7.37 15.13
N LEU A 156 -5.17 6.26 14.85
CA LEU A 156 -6.39 6.25 14.06
C LEU A 156 -7.60 6.67 14.91
N PRO A 157 -8.43 7.61 14.40
CA PRO A 157 -9.68 8.01 15.07
C PRO A 157 -10.75 6.92 14.97
N PRO A 158 -11.86 7.03 15.72
CA PRO A 158 -13.06 6.23 15.51
C PRO A 158 -13.45 6.21 14.02
N GLY A 159 -13.76 5.03 13.47
CA GLY A 159 -13.98 4.80 12.05
C GLY A 159 -12.74 4.94 11.16
N GLY A 160 -11.55 5.16 11.73
CA GLY A 160 -10.29 5.18 11.00
C GLY A 160 -9.97 3.83 10.37
N LEU A 161 -9.12 3.82 9.33
CA LEU A 161 -8.87 2.65 8.49
C LEU A 161 -7.40 2.28 8.49
N PHE A 162 -7.10 1.01 8.75
CA PHE A 162 -5.80 0.41 8.48
C PHE A 162 -5.96 -0.68 7.41
N LEU A 163 -5.22 -0.56 6.32
CA LEU A 163 -5.17 -1.55 5.25
C LEU A 163 -3.78 -2.17 5.19
N THR A 164 -3.72 -3.49 5.28
CA THR A 164 -2.46 -4.20 5.06
C THR A 164 -2.67 -5.40 4.18
N ARG A 165 -1.73 -5.63 3.24
CA ARG A 165 -1.68 -6.84 2.46
C ARG A 165 -0.63 -7.76 3.04
N VAL A 166 -1.02 -8.99 3.33
CA VAL A 166 -0.17 -10.02 3.90
C VAL A 166 -0.23 -11.29 3.04
N GLY A 167 0.85 -12.07 3.04
CA GLY A 167 0.82 -13.43 2.55
C GLY A 167 0.34 -14.35 3.67
N ASP A 168 -0.53 -15.30 3.35
CA ASP A 168 -0.94 -16.33 4.30
C ASP A 168 0.12 -17.43 4.36
N ALA A 169 0.81 -17.54 5.50
CA ALA A 169 1.88 -18.51 5.71
C ALA A 169 1.38 -19.98 5.64
N GLU A 170 0.10 -20.22 5.87
CA GLU A 170 -0.54 -21.56 5.83
C GLU A 170 -1.13 -21.90 4.46
N ALA A 171 -1.12 -20.99 3.48
CA ALA A 171 -1.69 -21.22 2.16
C ALA A 171 -0.90 -22.23 1.28
N GLY A 172 0.13 -22.87 1.83
CA GLY A 172 0.88 -23.93 1.15
C GLY A 172 1.67 -23.45 -0.07
N TRP A 173 1.46 -24.10 -1.22
CA TRP A 173 2.24 -23.82 -2.45
C TRP A 173 2.16 -22.37 -2.96
N PRO A 174 1.02 -21.67 -2.95
CA PRO A 174 0.95 -20.27 -3.33
C PRO A 174 1.81 -19.35 -2.45
N PHE A 175 1.94 -19.66 -1.16
CA PHE A 175 2.82 -18.94 -0.24
C PHE A 175 4.30 -19.14 -0.59
N LEU A 176 4.72 -20.35 -0.94
CA LEU A 176 6.10 -20.62 -1.33
C LEU A 176 6.51 -19.81 -2.58
N VAL A 177 5.61 -19.68 -3.55
CA VAL A 177 5.84 -18.86 -4.75
C VAL A 177 5.96 -17.38 -4.39
N SER A 178 5.06 -16.85 -3.54
CA SER A 178 5.12 -15.46 -3.08
C SER A 178 6.45 -15.17 -2.37
N ASN A 179 6.83 -16.02 -1.43
CA ASN A 179 8.05 -15.90 -0.63
C ASN A 179 9.32 -15.96 -1.51
N TRP A 180 9.34 -16.84 -2.53
CA TRP A 180 10.47 -16.92 -3.46
C TRP A 180 10.61 -15.66 -4.33
N VAL A 181 9.50 -15.12 -4.82
CA VAL A 181 9.48 -13.86 -5.60
C VAL A 181 9.95 -12.69 -4.73
N ASP A 182 9.47 -12.56 -3.50
CA ASP A 182 9.86 -11.50 -2.57
C ASP A 182 11.36 -11.54 -2.26
N ARG A 183 11.90 -12.75 -2.03
CA ARG A 183 13.36 -12.95 -1.83
C ARG A 183 14.16 -12.57 -3.07
N ALA A 184 13.73 -12.97 -4.27
CA ALA A 184 14.42 -12.66 -5.51
C ALA A 184 14.41 -11.14 -5.78
N VAL A 185 13.27 -10.47 -5.59
CA VAL A 185 13.14 -9.02 -5.77
C VAL A 185 14.00 -8.27 -4.76
N THR A 186 14.00 -8.69 -3.49
CA THR A 186 14.78 -8.01 -2.45
C THR A 186 16.28 -8.25 -2.63
N LEU A 187 16.70 -9.45 -3.02
CA LEU A 187 18.11 -9.74 -3.33
C LEU A 187 18.60 -8.88 -4.49
N ALA A 188 17.77 -8.69 -5.53
CA ALA A 188 18.10 -7.81 -6.66
C ALA A 188 18.20 -6.33 -6.26
N ARG A 189 17.48 -5.89 -5.21
CA ARG A 189 17.46 -4.51 -4.72
C ARG A 189 18.54 -4.20 -3.69
N SER A 190 18.77 -5.10 -2.72
CA SER A 190 19.59 -4.82 -1.53
C SER A 190 20.88 -5.64 -1.40
N ARG A 191 21.14 -6.61 -2.30
CA ARG A 191 22.25 -7.58 -2.21
C ARG A 191 22.30 -8.41 -0.90
N ARG A 192 21.28 -8.32 -0.05
CA ARG A 192 21.12 -9.13 1.15
C ARG A 192 19.79 -9.84 1.09
N SER A 193 19.77 -11.13 1.45
CA SER A 193 18.51 -11.89 1.59
C SER A 193 17.89 -11.50 2.94
N PRO A 194 16.76 -10.79 2.96
CA PRO A 194 16.14 -10.42 4.22
C PRO A 194 15.53 -11.66 4.89
N ARG A 195 15.50 -11.66 6.20
CA ARG A 195 14.67 -12.58 6.95
C ARG A 195 13.22 -12.12 6.81
N LEU A 196 12.35 -13.01 6.37
CA LEU A 196 10.92 -12.74 6.27
C LEU A 196 10.21 -13.32 7.50
N TYR A 197 9.32 -12.52 8.08
CA TYR A 197 8.56 -12.84 9.27
C TYR A 197 7.07 -12.88 8.90
N CYS A 198 6.67 -14.01 8.31
CA CYS A 198 5.28 -14.23 7.90
C CYS A 198 4.50 -14.89 9.04
N ARG A 199 3.22 -14.55 9.13
CA ARG A 199 2.24 -15.16 10.05
C ARG A 199 1.14 -15.81 9.24
N SER A 200 0.40 -16.72 9.83
CA SER A 200 -0.86 -17.21 9.24
C SER A 200 -1.92 -16.10 9.25
N LEU A 201 -2.92 -16.26 8.42
CA LEU A 201 -4.07 -15.34 8.37
C LEU A 201 -4.77 -15.28 9.74
N ALA A 202 -4.93 -16.44 10.40
CA ALA A 202 -5.55 -16.53 11.72
C ALA A 202 -4.77 -15.77 12.81
N GLU A 203 -3.42 -15.86 12.79
CA GLU A 203 -2.57 -15.09 13.70
C GLU A 203 -2.69 -13.59 13.48
N TRP A 204 -2.73 -13.13 12.21
CA TRP A 204 -2.94 -11.72 11.86
C TRP A 204 -4.29 -11.21 12.37
N GLN A 205 -5.38 -11.96 12.11
CA GLN A 205 -6.73 -11.59 12.55
C GLN A 205 -6.80 -11.53 14.09
N THR A 206 -6.28 -12.54 14.78
CA THR A 206 -6.27 -12.58 16.26
C THR A 206 -5.54 -11.40 16.85
N MET A 207 -4.35 -11.09 16.34
CA MET A 207 -3.54 -9.96 16.83
C MET A 207 -4.23 -8.61 16.56
N LEU A 208 -4.74 -8.38 15.38
CA LEU A 208 -5.39 -7.10 15.02
C LEU A 208 -6.71 -6.91 15.78
N THR A 209 -7.47 -7.97 15.97
CA THR A 209 -8.69 -7.94 16.80
C THR A 209 -8.36 -7.65 18.27
N ALA A 210 -7.30 -8.26 18.81
CA ALA A 210 -6.83 -7.97 20.17
C ALA A 210 -6.36 -6.53 20.35
N LEU A 211 -5.93 -5.86 19.29
CA LEU A 211 -5.60 -4.44 19.27
C LEU A 211 -6.84 -3.53 19.15
N GLY A 212 -8.03 -4.08 19.05
CA GLY A 212 -9.29 -3.33 18.96
C GLY A 212 -9.67 -2.89 17.56
N PHE A 213 -9.27 -3.62 16.54
CA PHE A 213 -9.78 -3.45 15.18
C PHE A 213 -10.92 -4.43 14.89
N GLU A 214 -11.88 -4.00 14.10
CA GLU A 214 -12.75 -4.89 13.34
C GLU A 214 -12.01 -5.30 12.07
N VAL A 215 -11.76 -6.61 11.89
CA VAL A 215 -10.87 -7.14 10.84
C VAL A 215 -11.66 -7.94 9.83
N GLU A 216 -11.64 -7.52 8.58
CA GLU A 216 -12.27 -8.18 7.44
C GLU A 216 -11.19 -8.63 6.44
N PRO A 217 -11.00 -9.95 6.23
CA PRO A 217 -10.07 -10.45 5.24
C PRO A 217 -10.71 -10.44 3.84
N GLU A 218 -10.00 -9.85 2.88
CA GLU A 218 -10.40 -9.76 1.49
C GLU A 218 -9.40 -10.45 0.58
N PRO A 219 -9.77 -11.52 -0.13
CA PRO A 219 -8.86 -12.18 -1.07
C PRO A 219 -8.42 -11.22 -2.17
N MET A 220 -7.10 -11.13 -2.41
CA MET A 220 -6.48 -10.22 -3.39
C MET A 220 -5.56 -10.97 -4.38
N SER A 221 -5.85 -12.24 -4.65
CA SER A 221 -5.03 -13.09 -5.51
C SER A 221 -5.69 -13.46 -6.84
N GLU A 222 -6.81 -12.82 -7.24
CA GLU A 222 -7.57 -13.18 -8.44
C GLU A 222 -6.69 -13.52 -9.65
N GLY A 223 -6.75 -14.78 -10.09
CA GLY A 223 -6.04 -15.29 -11.28
C GLY A 223 -4.52 -15.41 -11.13
N LYS A 224 -3.97 -15.30 -9.93
CA LYS A 224 -2.53 -15.42 -9.65
C LYS A 224 -2.23 -16.48 -8.60
N PRO A 225 -1.09 -17.17 -8.70
CA PRO A 225 -0.70 -18.20 -7.74
C PRO A 225 -0.08 -17.59 -6.46
N PHE A 226 -0.67 -16.53 -5.92
CA PHE A 226 -0.20 -15.87 -4.71
C PHE A 226 -1.23 -15.99 -3.59
N ALA A 227 -0.76 -16.20 -2.37
CA ALA A 227 -1.61 -16.26 -1.17
C ALA A 227 -1.84 -14.87 -0.54
N ASN A 228 -2.07 -13.85 -1.38
CA ASN A 228 -2.21 -12.48 -0.92
C ASN A 228 -3.62 -12.20 -0.41
N VAL A 229 -3.72 -11.75 0.83
CA VAL A 229 -4.96 -11.34 1.47
C VAL A 229 -4.82 -9.89 1.92
N MET A 230 -5.82 -9.07 1.60
CA MET A 230 -5.97 -7.74 2.16
C MET A 230 -6.72 -7.86 3.49
N LEU A 231 -6.15 -7.31 4.55
CA LEU A 231 -6.84 -7.12 5.82
C LEU A 231 -7.37 -5.69 5.87
N VAL A 232 -8.67 -5.57 5.88
CA VAL A 232 -9.38 -4.31 6.07
C VAL A 232 -9.69 -4.18 7.56
N CYS A 233 -8.95 -3.30 8.24
CA CYS A 233 -9.02 -3.15 9.70
C CYS A 233 -9.64 -1.78 10.03
N ARG A 234 -10.83 -1.78 10.63
CA ARG A 234 -11.55 -0.56 11.00
C ARG A 234 -11.47 -0.35 12.50
N VAL A 235 -11.30 0.91 12.89
CA VAL A 235 -11.49 1.31 14.28
C VAL A 235 -12.99 1.43 14.52
N PRO A 236 -13.57 0.76 15.54
CA PRO A 236 -14.97 0.92 15.89
C PRO A 236 -15.34 2.39 16.12
N VAL A 237 -16.60 2.75 15.79
CA VAL A 237 -17.15 4.11 15.95
C VAL A 237 -17.62 4.34 17.37
#